data_9697b016721c6206df6eec30495ed481
#
_entry.id   9697b016721c6206df6eec30495ed481
#
_cell.length_a   1.000
_cell.length_b   1.000
_cell.length_c   1.000
_cell.angle_alpha   90.00
_cell.angle_beta   90.00
_cell.angle_gamma   90.00
#
_symmetry.space_group_name_H-M   'P 1'
#
loop_
_entity.id
_entity.type
_entity.pdbx_description
1 polymer ?
#
loop_
_entity_poly.entity_id
_entity_poly.type
_entity_poly.pdbx_seq_one_letter_code
_entity_poly.pdbx_strand_id
1 'polypeptide(L)'
;MRRKNAADGSFIIVYLAAPQGDFELELTWLRDHPQKYDLGECEFHLAFRTDDFEAAHALHEQMGCICFENPAMGIYFITDPDGYWLEILPPR
;
A
#
# COMPACT_ATOMS: atom_id res chain seq x y z
N MET A 1 12.31 1.87 9.11
CA MET A 1 10.96 1.95 9.72
C MET A 1 11.08 2.54 11.11
N ARG A 2 10.23 3.50 11.45
CA ARG A 2 10.13 3.99 12.83
C ARG A 2 8.68 3.87 13.28
N ARG A 3 8.51 3.86 14.60
CA ARG A 3 7.22 3.65 15.22
C ARG A 3 7.04 4.64 16.38
N LYS A 4 5.82 5.15 16.51
CA LYS A 4 5.45 6.03 17.61
C LYS A 4 4.17 5.51 18.27
N ASN A 5 4.20 5.32 19.57
CA ASN A 5 3.04 4.86 20.33
C ASN A 5 2.56 5.99 21.24
N ALA A 6 1.25 6.14 21.35
CA ALA A 6 0.68 7.02 22.37
C ALA A 6 0.94 6.44 23.76
N ALA A 7 1.21 7.31 24.74
CA ALA A 7 1.46 6.87 26.11
C ALA A 7 0.27 6.12 26.71
N ASP A 8 -0.96 6.50 26.33
CA ASP A 8 -2.21 5.88 26.79
C ASP A 8 -2.69 4.73 25.90
N GLY A 9 -1.94 4.35 24.87
CA GLY A 9 -2.31 3.28 23.95
C GLY A 9 -3.37 3.67 22.93
N SER A 10 -3.72 4.96 22.82
CA SER A 10 -4.81 5.40 21.93
C SER A 10 -4.46 5.35 20.45
N PHE A 11 -3.18 5.41 20.09
CA PHE A 11 -2.76 5.29 18.69
C PHE A 11 -1.39 4.64 18.57
N ILE A 12 -1.15 4.10 17.40
CA ILE A 12 0.16 3.64 16.95
C ILE A 12 0.39 4.22 15.55
N ILE A 13 1.55 4.81 15.35
CA ILE A 13 1.95 5.32 14.04
C ILE A 13 3.22 4.59 13.60
N VAL A 14 3.21 4.11 12.37
CA VAL A 14 4.38 3.46 11.75
C VAL A 14 4.74 4.26 10.50
N TYR A 15 6.03 4.58 10.36
CA TYR A 15 6.55 5.29 9.20
C TYR A 15 7.37 4.31 8.37
N LEU A 16 7.00 4.17 7.10
CA LEU A 16 7.67 3.30 6.14
C LEU A 16 8.39 4.15 5.12
N ALA A 17 9.60 3.78 4.78
CA ALA A 17 10.39 4.48 3.77
C ALA A 17 11.19 3.49 2.94
N ALA A 18 11.34 3.79 1.65
CA ALA A 18 12.25 3.04 0.80
C ALA A 18 13.68 3.55 1.02
N PRO A 19 14.70 2.68 0.89
CA PRO A 19 16.08 3.11 1.10
C PRO A 19 16.54 4.24 0.18
N GLN A 20 15.97 4.32 -1.02
CA GLN A 20 16.34 5.31 -2.02
C GLN A 20 15.42 6.53 -2.05
N GLY A 21 14.43 6.57 -1.19
CA GLY A 21 13.46 7.66 -1.18
C GLY A 21 13.74 8.68 -0.11
N ASP A 22 13.20 9.88 -0.28
CA ASP A 22 13.26 10.93 0.72
C ASP A 22 11.87 11.27 1.26
N PHE A 23 10.92 10.35 1.11
CA PHE A 23 9.58 10.48 1.69
C PHE A 23 9.29 9.30 2.61
N GLU A 24 8.32 9.48 3.48
CA GLU A 24 7.84 8.42 4.37
C GLU A 24 6.33 8.26 4.19
N LEU A 25 5.87 7.01 4.27
CA LEU A 25 4.44 6.71 4.34
C LEU A 25 4.08 6.51 5.80
N GLU A 26 3.12 7.28 6.29
CA GLU A 26 2.62 7.16 7.65
C GLU A 26 1.39 6.27 7.68
N LEU A 27 1.44 5.22 8.48
CA LEU A 27 0.30 4.34 8.74
C LEU A 27 -0.13 4.56 10.20
N THR A 28 -1.41 4.81 10.41
CA THR A 28 -1.95 5.13 11.72
C THR A 28 -3.01 4.11 12.13
N TRP A 29 -2.83 3.54 13.30
CA TRP A 29 -3.82 2.69 13.95
C TRP A 29 -4.42 3.45 15.13
N LEU A 30 -5.76 3.44 15.22
CA LEU A 30 -6.51 4.09 16.32
C LEU A 30 -7.25 3.04 17.10
N ARG A 31 -6.94 2.94 18.40
CA ARG A 31 -7.58 1.97 19.30
C ARG A 31 -9.10 2.10 19.32
N ASP A 32 -9.58 3.34 19.31
CA ASP A 32 -11.01 3.63 19.48
C ASP A 32 -11.76 3.74 18.15
N HIS A 33 -11.20 3.17 17.07
CA HIS A 33 -11.81 3.12 15.75
C HIS A 33 -11.86 1.66 15.27
N PRO A 34 -12.77 0.83 15.82
CA PRO A 34 -12.82 -0.59 15.45
C PRO A 34 -13.47 -0.86 14.11
N GLN A 35 -14.27 0.07 13.59
CA GLN A 35 -14.97 -0.09 12.32
C GLN A 35 -14.03 0.12 11.14
N LYS A 36 -14.40 -0.47 10.00
CA LYS A 36 -13.66 -0.26 8.76
C LYS A 36 -13.81 1.19 8.30
N TYR A 37 -12.78 1.70 7.63
CA TYR A 37 -12.85 3.01 7.00
C TYR A 37 -13.63 2.91 5.70
N ASP A 38 -14.38 3.97 5.41
CA ASP A 38 -15.09 4.07 4.13
C ASP A 38 -14.11 4.62 3.09
N LEU A 39 -13.67 3.76 2.19
CA LEU A 39 -12.70 4.11 1.17
C LEU A 39 -13.36 4.63 -0.11
N GLY A 40 -14.70 4.76 -0.12
CA GLY A 40 -15.44 5.17 -1.29
C GLY A 40 -15.25 4.17 -2.43
N GLU A 41 -15.01 4.66 -3.63
CA GLU A 41 -14.76 3.83 -4.80
C GLU A 41 -13.26 3.61 -5.04
N CYS A 42 -12.41 3.96 -4.07
CA CYS A 42 -10.96 3.85 -4.17
C CYS A 42 -10.39 4.65 -5.35
N GLU A 43 -10.87 5.86 -5.54
CA GLU A 43 -10.38 6.74 -6.61
C GLU A 43 -8.96 7.25 -6.33
N PHE A 44 -8.52 7.20 -5.09
CA PHE A 44 -7.15 7.58 -4.72
C PHE A 44 -6.32 6.33 -4.51
N HIS A 45 -5.04 6.40 -4.81
CA HIS A 45 -4.12 5.30 -4.57
C HIS A 45 -2.68 5.79 -4.61
N LEU A 46 -1.79 5.00 -4.03
CA LEU A 46 -0.35 5.17 -4.19
C LEU A 46 0.11 4.34 -5.38
N ALA A 47 1.10 4.84 -6.10
CA ALA A 47 1.71 4.12 -7.22
C ALA A 47 3.17 3.83 -6.91
N PHE A 48 3.61 2.62 -7.22
CA PHE A 48 4.98 2.17 -7.02
C PHE A 48 5.57 1.69 -8.34
N ARG A 49 6.76 2.16 -8.67
CA ARG A 49 7.51 1.61 -9.78
C ARG A 49 8.37 0.47 -9.25
N THR A 50 8.45 -0.59 -10.03
CA THR A 50 9.32 -1.71 -9.71
C THR A 50 10.42 -1.83 -10.75
N ASP A 51 11.59 -2.32 -10.33
CA ASP A 51 12.69 -2.57 -11.25
C ASP A 51 12.47 -3.83 -12.07
N ASP A 52 11.62 -4.74 -11.61
CA ASP A 52 11.31 -5.99 -12.29
C ASP A 52 9.80 -6.23 -12.23
N PHE A 53 9.10 -5.76 -13.24
CA PHE A 53 7.65 -5.81 -13.30
C PHE A 53 7.14 -7.27 -13.33
N GLU A 54 7.78 -8.14 -14.09
CA GLU A 54 7.34 -9.53 -14.21
C GLU A 54 7.50 -10.28 -12.89
N ALA A 55 8.61 -10.07 -12.19
CA ALA A 55 8.84 -10.71 -10.90
C ALA A 55 7.87 -10.19 -9.84
N ALA A 56 7.59 -8.88 -9.87
CA ALA A 56 6.61 -8.28 -8.94
C ALA A 56 5.21 -8.85 -9.19
N HIS A 57 4.81 -8.97 -10.47
CA HIS A 57 3.51 -9.53 -10.81
C HIS A 57 3.38 -10.98 -10.36
N ALA A 58 4.41 -11.79 -10.59
CA ALA A 58 4.40 -13.18 -10.16
C ALA A 58 4.28 -13.30 -8.65
N LEU A 59 4.99 -12.46 -7.90
CA LEU A 59 4.92 -12.45 -6.44
C LEU A 59 3.52 -12.05 -5.95
N HIS A 60 2.96 -10.98 -6.50
CA HIS A 60 1.65 -10.51 -6.08
C HIS A 60 0.54 -11.47 -6.47
N GLU A 61 0.68 -12.17 -7.60
CA GLU A 61 -0.25 -13.23 -7.98
C GLU A 61 -0.19 -14.39 -6.98
N GLN A 62 1.01 -14.78 -6.59
CA GLN A 62 1.20 -15.84 -5.58
C GLN A 62 0.62 -15.43 -4.23
N MET A 63 0.73 -14.16 -3.86
CA MET A 63 0.16 -13.63 -2.62
C MET A 63 -1.37 -13.52 -2.69
N GLY A 64 -1.96 -13.57 -3.89
CA GLY A 64 -3.40 -13.44 -4.07
C GLY A 64 -3.93 -12.04 -3.82
N CYS A 65 -3.12 -11.01 -3.99
CA CYS A 65 -3.52 -9.63 -3.67
C CYS A 65 -3.82 -8.76 -4.91
N ILE A 66 -3.69 -9.30 -6.12
CA ILE A 66 -4.02 -8.55 -7.34
C ILE A 66 -5.53 -8.37 -7.43
N CYS A 67 -5.99 -7.12 -7.52
CA CYS A 67 -7.41 -6.81 -7.57
C CYS A 67 -7.88 -6.29 -8.94
N PHE A 68 -6.97 -5.81 -9.77
CA PHE A 68 -7.31 -5.30 -11.10
C PHE A 68 -6.08 -5.31 -12.00
N GLU A 69 -6.26 -5.70 -13.26
CA GLU A 69 -5.18 -5.67 -14.23
C GLU A 69 -5.60 -4.84 -15.44
N ASN A 70 -4.66 -4.03 -15.94
CA ASN A 70 -4.87 -3.23 -17.14
C ASN A 70 -3.73 -3.50 -18.12
N PRO A 71 -3.83 -4.60 -18.91
CA PRO A 71 -2.76 -4.96 -19.84
C PRO A 71 -2.50 -3.90 -20.91
N ALA A 72 -3.54 -3.17 -21.30
CA ALA A 72 -3.40 -2.12 -22.32
C ALA A 72 -2.46 -1.02 -21.88
N MET A 73 -2.47 -0.68 -20.59
CA MET A 73 -1.56 0.33 -20.03
C MET A 73 -0.29 -0.29 -19.42
N GLY A 74 -0.23 -1.62 -19.33
CA GLY A 74 0.92 -2.31 -18.74
C GLY A 74 1.06 -2.09 -17.24
N ILE A 75 -0.07 -2.03 -16.52
CA ILE A 75 -0.10 -1.79 -15.08
C ILE A 75 -1.08 -2.75 -14.41
N TYR A 76 -0.98 -2.88 -13.09
CA TYR A 76 -1.98 -3.59 -12.31
C TYR A 76 -2.07 -2.98 -10.92
N PHE A 77 -3.13 -3.37 -10.20
CA PHE A 77 -3.38 -2.91 -8.83
C PHE A 77 -3.42 -4.10 -7.88
N ILE A 78 -2.91 -3.86 -6.68
CA ILE A 78 -3.03 -4.80 -5.57
C ILE A 78 -3.79 -4.12 -4.43
N THR A 79 -4.32 -4.93 -3.51
CA THR A 79 -4.90 -4.41 -2.27
C THR A 79 -3.96 -4.67 -1.11
N ASP A 80 -3.89 -3.71 -0.19
CA ASP A 80 -3.23 -3.94 1.08
C ASP A 80 -4.21 -4.69 2.02
N PRO A 81 -3.77 -5.10 3.23
CA PRO A 81 -4.66 -5.83 4.14
C PRO A 81 -5.93 -5.09 4.54
N ASP A 82 -5.96 -3.78 4.40
CA ASP A 82 -7.10 -2.95 4.77
C ASP A 82 -7.99 -2.60 3.58
N GLY A 83 -7.64 -3.07 2.37
CA GLY A 83 -8.42 -2.85 1.16
C GLY A 83 -8.03 -1.62 0.36
N TYR A 84 -6.99 -0.90 0.74
CA TYR A 84 -6.48 0.21 -0.06
C TYR A 84 -5.85 -0.31 -1.35
N TRP A 85 -6.08 0.40 -2.44
CA TRP A 85 -5.51 0.03 -3.73
C TRP A 85 -4.12 0.63 -3.89
N LEU A 86 -3.20 -0.19 -4.41
CA LEU A 86 -1.83 0.22 -4.72
C LEU A 86 -1.57 -0.11 -6.19
N GLU A 87 -1.09 0.87 -6.94
CA GLU A 87 -0.81 0.68 -8.37
C GLU A 87 0.65 0.26 -8.55
N ILE A 88 0.87 -0.74 -9.39
CA ILE A 88 2.22 -1.23 -9.68
C ILE A 88 2.55 -0.87 -11.13
N LEU A 89 3.66 -0.17 -11.28
CA LEU A 89 4.12 0.37 -12.56
C LEU A 89 5.44 -0.27 -12.97
N PRO A 90 5.67 -0.43 -14.28
CA PRO A 90 6.97 -0.90 -14.77
C PRO A 90 8.04 0.18 -14.60
N PRO A 91 9.32 -0.15 -14.81
CA PRO A 91 10.37 0.86 -14.82
C PRO A 91 10.11 1.94 -15.88
N ARG A 92 10.66 3.10 -15.67
CA ARG A 92 10.55 4.19 -16.64
C ARG A 92 11.40 3.94 -17.87
#